data_1a50cf64011ea2a745d7800698909fcb
#
_entry.id   1a50cf64011ea2a745d7800698909fcb
#
_cell.length_a   1.000
_cell.length_b   1.000
_cell.length_c   1.000
_cell.angle_alpha   90.00
_cell.angle_beta   90.00
_cell.angle_gamma   90.00
#
_symmetry.space_group_name_H-M   'P 1'
#
loop_
_entity.id
_entity.type
_entity.pdbx_description
1 polymer ?
#
loop_
_entity_poly.entity_id
_entity_poly.type
_entity_poly.pdbx_seq_one_letter_code
_entity_poly.pdbx_strand_id
1 'polypeptide(L)'
;MKTFTFIKFLLIAFVANLMLGSSAFAQITQVAGSPQNATTTGTLLTITKPSGLAVNDVMIANIVQSDNDNATLTDAVLNGWLLVEGTDFASSGTSHWHGTILYKVATASDVSAANFGFTLDSDADEGSVGAIVAFRNVDVTGGVTATGAAGGPFDVEPGTISTSANTDISTVTVTGITTATPNAAVVMLGLLGNN
;
A
#
# COMPACT_ATOMS: atom_id res chain seq x y z
N MET A 1 -49.98 29.99 26.13
CA MET A 1 -49.28 30.37 24.85
C MET A 1 -47.74 30.31 24.95
N LYS A 2 -47.12 30.14 26.12
CA LYS A 2 -45.63 30.08 26.28
C LYS A 2 -45.02 28.71 26.01
N THR A 3 -45.75 27.62 26.17
CA THR A 3 -45.25 26.24 25.98
C THR A 3 -45.01 25.88 24.50
N PHE A 4 -45.77 26.45 23.57
CA PHE A 4 -45.64 26.13 22.15
C PHE A 4 -44.41 26.73 21.49
N THR A 5 -43.91 27.82 22.03
CA THR A 5 -42.70 28.48 21.56
C THR A 5 -41.43 27.71 21.99
N PHE A 6 -41.47 27.10 23.20
CA PHE A 6 -40.37 26.35 23.74
C PHE A 6 -40.13 25.02 22.95
N ILE A 7 -41.20 24.35 22.56
CA ILE A 7 -41.14 23.12 21.75
C ILE A 7 -40.56 23.40 20.35
N LYS A 8 -40.94 24.52 19.73
CA LYS A 8 -40.38 24.93 18.44
C LYS A 8 -38.86 25.21 18.53
N PHE A 9 -38.41 25.87 19.59
CA PHE A 9 -36.98 26.13 19.81
C PHE A 9 -36.19 24.84 20.07
N LEU A 10 -36.76 23.90 20.80
CA LEU A 10 -36.12 22.60 21.07
C LEU A 10 -36.03 21.76 19.81
N LEU A 11 -37.05 21.79 18.95
CA LEU A 11 -37.04 21.06 17.68
C LEU A 11 -36.01 21.63 16.69
N ILE A 12 -35.89 22.96 16.62
CA ILE A 12 -34.89 23.64 15.76
C ILE A 12 -33.48 23.35 16.26
N ALA A 13 -33.24 23.35 17.56
CA ALA A 13 -31.94 23.01 18.15
C ALA A 13 -31.59 21.54 17.92
N PHE A 14 -32.55 20.62 17.95
CA PHE A 14 -32.34 19.20 17.66
C PHE A 14 -32.03 18.96 16.17
N VAL A 15 -32.75 19.61 15.26
CA VAL A 15 -32.48 19.54 13.81
C VAL A 15 -31.15 20.18 13.46
N ALA A 16 -30.79 21.30 14.09
CA ALA A 16 -29.50 21.93 13.89
C ALA A 16 -28.33 21.05 14.36
N ASN A 17 -28.49 20.30 15.47
CA ASN A 17 -27.47 19.33 15.89
C ASN A 17 -27.37 18.10 14.97
N LEU A 18 -28.46 17.66 14.32
CA LEU A 18 -28.41 16.62 13.31
C LEU A 18 -27.70 17.08 12.02
N MET A 19 -27.75 18.37 11.70
CA MET A 19 -27.10 18.94 10.51
C MET A 19 -25.61 19.27 10.74
N LEU A 20 -25.15 19.34 11.98
CA LEU A 20 -23.76 19.51 12.37
C LEU A 20 -23.01 18.19 12.52
N GLY A 21 -23.56 17.09 12.03
CA GLY A 21 -22.85 15.82 11.85
C GLY A 21 -21.63 16.11 10.97
N SER A 22 -20.54 16.58 11.59
CA SER A 22 -19.22 16.58 10.96
C SER A 22 -19.02 15.18 10.43
N SER A 23 -18.83 15.06 9.14
CA SER A 23 -18.28 13.85 8.54
C SER A 23 -16.94 13.62 9.22
N ALA A 24 -16.94 12.85 10.31
CA ALA A 24 -15.71 12.35 10.90
C ALA A 24 -15.14 11.38 9.84
N PHE A 25 -14.34 11.91 8.93
CA PHE A 25 -13.55 11.05 8.08
C PHE A 25 -12.70 10.19 8.99
N ALA A 26 -12.90 8.88 8.95
CA ALA A 26 -12.10 7.98 9.74
C ALA A 26 -10.64 8.15 9.31
N GLN A 27 -9.77 8.43 10.26
CA GLN A 27 -8.34 8.57 9.99
C GLN A 27 -7.80 7.26 9.40
N ILE A 28 -7.00 7.35 8.34
CA ILE A 28 -6.27 6.19 7.82
C ILE A 28 -5.33 5.69 8.92
N THR A 29 -5.40 4.40 9.20
CA THR A 29 -4.60 3.76 10.24
C THR A 29 -3.92 2.51 9.69
N GLN A 30 -2.71 2.25 10.17
CA GLN A 30 -2.04 0.99 9.89
C GLN A 30 -2.75 -0.18 10.58
N VAL A 31 -2.95 -1.27 9.86
CA VAL A 31 -3.61 -2.49 10.36
C VAL A 31 -2.71 -3.19 11.38
N ALA A 32 -3.29 -3.70 12.46
CA ALA A 32 -2.56 -4.45 13.48
C ALA A 32 -1.86 -5.69 12.89
N GLY A 33 -0.65 -5.97 13.37
CA GLY A 33 0.18 -7.05 12.83
C GLY A 33 0.74 -6.76 11.45
N SER A 34 0.87 -5.50 11.06
CA SER A 34 1.49 -5.00 9.83
C SER A 34 2.64 -4.04 10.22
N PRO A 35 3.78 -4.01 9.52
CA PRO A 35 4.10 -4.87 8.36
C PRO A 35 4.38 -6.32 8.75
N GLN A 36 4.20 -7.22 7.78
CA GLN A 36 4.71 -8.59 7.80
C GLN A 36 5.79 -8.71 6.73
N ASN A 37 6.85 -9.44 7.00
CA ASN A 37 7.95 -9.64 6.07
C ASN A 37 8.37 -11.11 5.97
N ALA A 38 9.05 -11.45 4.91
CA ALA A 38 9.66 -12.74 4.69
C ALA A 38 10.87 -12.63 3.75
N THR A 39 11.71 -13.65 3.79
CA THR A 39 12.83 -13.84 2.87
C THR A 39 12.78 -15.25 2.30
N THR A 40 13.36 -15.45 1.12
CA THR A 40 13.50 -16.76 0.50
C THR A 40 14.74 -16.80 -0.38
N THR A 41 15.33 -17.98 -0.54
CA THR A 41 16.34 -18.27 -1.56
C THR A 41 15.78 -19.13 -2.69
N GLY A 42 14.47 -19.38 -2.65
CA GLY A 42 13.76 -20.15 -3.67
C GLY A 42 12.85 -19.26 -4.51
N THR A 43 12.10 -19.88 -5.39
CA THR A 43 11.20 -19.21 -6.35
C THR A 43 9.85 -18.81 -5.77
N LEU A 44 9.57 -19.06 -4.50
CA LEU A 44 8.32 -18.68 -3.84
C LEU A 44 8.62 -17.90 -2.56
N LEU A 45 8.25 -16.63 -2.56
CA LEU A 45 8.24 -15.79 -1.38
C LEU A 45 6.85 -15.85 -0.72
N THR A 46 6.79 -16.35 0.53
CA THR A 46 5.55 -16.49 1.29
C THR A 46 5.55 -15.53 2.46
N ILE A 47 4.65 -14.54 2.44
CA ILE A 47 4.53 -13.53 3.49
C ILE A 47 3.25 -13.79 4.29
N THR A 48 3.39 -13.87 5.62
CA THR A 48 2.24 -14.06 6.51
C THR A 48 1.26 -12.88 6.37
N LYS A 49 -0.02 -13.19 6.41
CA LYS A 49 -1.08 -12.17 6.39
C LYS A 49 -1.01 -11.30 7.66
N PRO A 50 -1.16 -9.96 7.57
CA PRO A 50 -1.37 -9.12 8.76
C PRO A 50 -2.55 -9.63 9.60
N SER A 51 -2.34 -9.84 10.89
CA SER A 51 -3.32 -10.52 11.76
C SER A 51 -4.64 -9.77 11.91
N GLY A 52 -4.60 -8.44 11.80
CA GLY A 52 -5.78 -7.57 11.88
C GLY A 52 -6.45 -7.28 10.54
N LEU A 53 -6.05 -7.93 9.44
CA LEU A 53 -6.60 -7.64 8.10
C LEU A 53 -8.10 -7.85 8.03
N ALA A 54 -8.82 -6.89 7.46
CA ALA A 54 -10.26 -6.94 7.20
C ALA A 54 -10.56 -6.64 5.72
N VAL A 55 -11.77 -6.97 5.30
CA VAL A 55 -12.25 -6.62 3.95
C VAL A 55 -12.21 -5.11 3.75
N ASN A 56 -11.80 -4.67 2.57
CA ASN A 56 -11.57 -3.29 2.16
C ASN A 56 -10.34 -2.60 2.79
N ASP A 57 -9.52 -3.27 3.60
CA ASP A 57 -8.19 -2.75 3.92
C ASP A 57 -7.34 -2.71 2.64
N VAL A 58 -6.50 -1.70 2.49
CA VAL A 58 -5.56 -1.59 1.37
C VAL A 58 -4.21 -2.16 1.79
N MET A 59 -3.77 -3.20 1.10
CA MET A 59 -2.45 -3.80 1.28
C MET A 59 -1.47 -3.25 0.25
N ILE A 60 -0.24 -2.96 0.66
CA ILE A 60 0.89 -2.63 -0.21
C ILE A 60 1.97 -3.68 0.03
N ALA A 61 2.39 -4.37 -1.02
CA ALA A 61 3.51 -5.29 -1.01
C ALA A 61 4.71 -4.63 -1.68
N ASN A 62 5.85 -4.75 -1.01
CA ASN A 62 7.14 -4.25 -1.49
C ASN A 62 8.09 -5.44 -1.54
N ILE A 63 8.54 -5.83 -2.73
CA ILE A 63 9.29 -7.05 -2.98
C ILE A 63 10.57 -6.72 -3.72
N VAL A 64 11.68 -7.25 -3.24
CA VAL A 64 12.98 -7.22 -3.91
C VAL A 64 13.39 -8.63 -4.21
N GLN A 65 13.79 -8.87 -5.42
CA GLN A 65 14.42 -10.12 -5.83
C GLN A 65 15.79 -9.86 -6.42
N SER A 66 16.71 -10.78 -6.15
CA SER A 66 18.00 -10.78 -6.80
C SER A 66 17.82 -11.38 -8.17
N ASP A 67 17.80 -10.57 -9.19
CA ASP A 67 17.96 -11.01 -10.55
C ASP A 67 18.01 -9.83 -11.53
N ASN A 68 18.50 -10.18 -12.73
CA ASN A 68 18.73 -9.28 -13.84
C ASN A 68 17.55 -9.26 -14.83
N ASP A 69 16.62 -10.15 -14.71
CA ASP A 69 15.51 -10.29 -15.63
C ASP A 69 14.22 -9.74 -15.03
N ASN A 70 13.52 -8.93 -15.81
CA ASN A 70 12.20 -8.35 -15.50
C ASN A 70 11.21 -9.40 -14.97
N ALA A 71 11.43 -9.86 -13.75
CA ALA A 71 10.55 -10.80 -13.11
C ALA A 71 9.21 -10.14 -12.86
N THR A 72 8.35 -10.22 -13.83
CA THR A 72 6.96 -9.91 -13.65
C THR A 72 6.40 -10.91 -12.64
N LEU A 73 5.99 -10.42 -11.48
CA LEU A 73 5.23 -11.20 -10.51
C LEU A 73 3.85 -11.55 -11.10
N THR A 74 3.85 -12.32 -12.19
CA THR A 74 2.68 -12.62 -13.01
C THR A 74 1.59 -13.28 -12.18
N ASP A 75 1.98 -14.18 -11.27
CA ASP A 75 1.04 -14.86 -10.39
C ASP A 75 0.41 -13.91 -9.36
N ALA A 76 1.12 -12.88 -8.93
CA ALA A 76 0.56 -11.86 -8.06
C ALA A 76 -0.59 -11.10 -8.74
N VAL A 77 -0.42 -10.77 -10.02
CA VAL A 77 -1.48 -10.14 -10.82
C VAL A 77 -2.68 -11.07 -10.98
N LEU A 78 -2.46 -12.37 -11.22
CA LEU A 78 -3.53 -13.38 -11.29
C LEU A 78 -4.28 -13.51 -9.96
N ASN A 79 -3.60 -13.28 -8.83
CA ASN A 79 -4.20 -13.28 -7.49
C ASN A 79 -4.81 -11.93 -7.09
N GLY A 80 -4.97 -11.00 -8.05
CA GLY A 80 -5.64 -9.71 -7.87
C GLY A 80 -4.78 -8.62 -7.24
N TRP A 81 -3.47 -8.79 -7.19
CA TRP A 81 -2.53 -7.71 -6.92
C TRP A 81 -2.38 -6.84 -8.16
N LEU A 82 -2.23 -5.55 -7.97
CA LEU A 82 -2.06 -4.56 -9.04
C LEU A 82 -0.68 -3.91 -8.91
N LEU A 83 0.01 -3.78 -10.03
CA LEU A 83 1.31 -3.13 -10.08
C LEU A 83 1.16 -1.64 -9.76
N VAL A 84 1.96 -1.15 -8.83
CA VAL A 84 2.17 0.28 -8.61
C VAL A 84 3.37 0.73 -9.44
N GLU A 85 4.52 0.09 -9.21
CA GLU A 85 5.77 0.42 -9.87
C GLU A 85 6.73 -0.78 -9.80
N GLY A 86 7.63 -0.88 -10.76
CA GLY A 86 8.71 -1.87 -10.76
C GLY A 86 9.93 -1.31 -11.46
N THR A 87 11.12 -1.61 -10.96
CA THR A 87 12.36 -1.13 -11.53
C THR A 87 13.53 -2.05 -11.24
N ASP A 88 14.43 -2.13 -12.20
CA ASP A 88 15.74 -2.73 -12.01
C ASP A 88 16.69 -1.73 -11.37
N PHE A 89 17.50 -2.21 -10.47
CA PHE A 89 18.60 -1.43 -9.92
C PHE A 89 19.82 -2.32 -9.74
N ALA A 90 20.99 -1.77 -10.02
CA ALA A 90 22.26 -2.46 -9.91
C ALA A 90 22.97 -1.97 -8.65
N SER A 91 23.55 -2.89 -7.89
CA SER A 91 24.63 -2.56 -6.97
C SER A 91 25.97 -2.46 -7.76
N SER A 92 27.02 -1.95 -7.13
CA SER A 92 28.33 -1.85 -7.80
C SER A 92 28.81 -3.27 -8.18
N GLY A 93 28.93 -3.52 -9.46
CA GLY A 93 29.40 -4.83 -9.96
C GLY A 93 28.39 -5.49 -10.87
N THR A 94 28.27 -6.82 -10.72
CA THR A 94 27.40 -7.66 -11.55
C THR A 94 26.08 -8.02 -10.89
N SER A 95 25.87 -7.66 -9.63
CA SER A 95 24.62 -7.98 -8.92
C SER A 95 23.53 -7.00 -9.35
N HIS A 96 22.48 -7.56 -9.86
CA HIS A 96 21.27 -6.84 -10.27
C HIS A 96 20.12 -7.22 -9.34
N TRP A 97 19.24 -6.28 -9.12
CA TRP A 97 18.08 -6.43 -8.27
C TRP A 97 16.85 -5.90 -8.99
N HIS A 98 15.72 -6.54 -8.80
CA HIS A 98 14.44 -6.03 -9.25
C HIS A 98 13.54 -5.70 -8.06
N GLY A 99 13.07 -4.46 -7.99
CA GLY A 99 12.11 -4.01 -6.98
C GLY A 99 10.73 -3.88 -7.56
N THR A 100 9.73 -4.48 -6.90
CA THR A 100 8.33 -4.41 -7.32
C THR A 100 7.46 -3.93 -6.17
N ILE A 101 6.62 -2.93 -6.43
CA ILE A 101 5.59 -2.45 -5.52
C ILE A 101 4.22 -2.82 -6.10
N LEU A 102 3.44 -3.53 -5.32
CA LEU A 102 2.08 -3.97 -5.65
C LEU A 102 1.10 -3.45 -4.61
N TYR A 103 -0.16 -3.26 -5.00
CA TYR A 103 -1.24 -3.03 -4.05
C TYR A 103 -2.42 -3.96 -4.30
N LYS A 104 -3.22 -4.16 -3.26
CA LYS A 104 -4.47 -4.92 -3.35
C LYS A 104 -5.47 -4.41 -2.31
N VAL A 105 -6.73 -4.27 -2.71
CA VAL A 105 -7.83 -4.09 -1.78
C VAL A 105 -8.25 -5.47 -1.26
N ALA A 106 -8.21 -5.66 0.05
CA ALA A 106 -8.45 -6.95 0.67
C ALA A 106 -9.89 -7.43 0.48
N THR A 107 -10.02 -8.65 0.00
CA THR A 107 -11.29 -9.37 -0.18
C THR A 107 -11.56 -10.32 1.00
N ALA A 108 -12.74 -10.92 1.05
CA ALA A 108 -13.05 -11.94 2.04
C ALA A 108 -12.12 -13.18 1.94
N SER A 109 -11.68 -13.51 0.73
CA SER A 109 -10.70 -14.59 0.50
C SER A 109 -9.36 -14.24 1.11
N ASP A 110 -8.89 -12.99 0.97
CA ASP A 110 -7.63 -12.53 1.53
C ASP A 110 -7.66 -12.53 3.07
N VAL A 111 -8.78 -12.15 3.66
CA VAL A 111 -8.97 -12.17 5.12
C VAL A 111 -8.91 -13.59 5.68
N SER A 112 -9.42 -14.58 4.94
CA SER A 112 -9.37 -15.99 5.34
C SER A 112 -8.06 -16.70 5.02
N ALA A 113 -7.21 -16.12 4.16
CA ALA A 113 -5.89 -16.68 3.85
C ALA A 113 -4.97 -16.67 5.07
N ALA A 114 -4.04 -17.63 5.13
CA ALA A 114 -2.98 -17.64 6.14
C ALA A 114 -1.78 -16.75 5.74
N ASN A 115 -1.51 -16.70 4.44
CA ASN A 115 -0.36 -16.01 3.85
C ASN A 115 -0.66 -15.59 2.41
N PHE A 116 0.26 -14.79 1.85
CA PHE A 116 0.31 -14.41 0.45
C PHE A 116 1.59 -14.96 -0.18
N GLY A 117 1.44 -15.67 -1.30
CA GLY A 117 2.56 -16.20 -2.08
C GLY A 117 2.84 -15.32 -3.29
N PHE A 118 4.13 -15.09 -3.56
CA PHE A 118 4.63 -14.39 -4.73
C PHE A 118 5.64 -15.28 -5.42
N THR A 119 5.31 -15.72 -6.64
CA THR A 119 6.23 -16.53 -7.45
C THR A 119 7.24 -15.58 -8.07
N LEU A 120 8.49 -15.81 -7.73
CA LEU A 120 9.66 -15.08 -8.20
C LEU A 120 10.21 -15.76 -9.45
N ASP A 121 11.10 -15.07 -10.17
CA ASP A 121 11.79 -15.71 -11.28
C ASP A 121 12.72 -16.83 -10.79
N SER A 122 13.11 -17.71 -11.74
CA SER A 122 13.83 -18.94 -11.45
C SER A 122 15.25 -18.76 -10.95
N ASP A 123 15.81 -17.54 -11.11
CA ASP A 123 17.22 -17.27 -10.88
C ASP A 123 17.50 -16.38 -9.66
N ALA A 124 16.63 -16.39 -8.65
CA ALA A 124 16.84 -15.64 -7.41
C ALA A 124 18.01 -16.21 -6.57
N ASP A 125 19.17 -16.37 -7.18
CA ASP A 125 20.35 -17.05 -6.63
C ASP A 125 20.89 -16.42 -5.34
N GLU A 126 20.70 -15.12 -5.15
CA GLU A 126 21.16 -14.37 -3.96
C GLU A 126 20.06 -14.13 -2.93
N GLY A 127 18.84 -14.59 -3.23
CA GLY A 127 17.68 -14.49 -2.35
C GLY A 127 16.78 -13.31 -2.67
N SER A 128 15.63 -13.32 -2.02
CA SER A 128 14.59 -12.30 -2.17
C SER A 128 13.98 -11.95 -0.83
N VAL A 129 13.49 -10.75 -0.71
CA VAL A 129 12.83 -10.23 0.49
C VAL A 129 11.58 -9.48 0.11
N GLY A 130 10.56 -9.57 0.93
CA GLY A 130 9.36 -8.76 0.74
C GLY A 130 8.66 -8.43 2.04
N ALA A 131 7.84 -7.41 1.98
CA ALA A 131 7.01 -6.98 3.10
C ALA A 131 5.62 -6.57 2.61
N ILE A 132 4.61 -6.83 3.44
CA ILE A 132 3.24 -6.35 3.25
C ILE A 132 2.90 -5.41 4.40
N VAL A 133 2.50 -4.19 4.08
CA VAL A 133 1.86 -3.25 4.99
C VAL A 133 0.39 -3.08 4.60
N ALA A 134 -0.50 -2.97 5.57
CA ALA A 134 -1.92 -2.79 5.32
C ALA A 134 -2.46 -1.56 6.05
N PHE A 135 -3.42 -0.87 5.42
CA PHE A 135 -4.05 0.35 5.90
C PHE A 135 -5.57 0.21 5.90
N ARG A 136 -6.20 0.72 6.95
CA ARG A 136 -7.65 0.75 7.14
C ARG A 136 -8.19 2.16 6.98
N ASN A 137 -9.49 2.26 6.66
CA ASN A 137 -10.21 3.51 6.42
C ASN A 137 -9.68 4.28 5.19
N VAL A 138 -9.11 3.58 4.23
CA VAL A 138 -8.77 4.15 2.93
C VAL A 138 -10.04 4.18 2.07
N ASP A 139 -10.31 5.31 1.43
CA ASP A 139 -11.34 5.35 0.37
C ASP A 139 -10.81 4.60 -0.85
N VAL A 140 -11.39 3.45 -1.15
CA VAL A 140 -10.91 2.57 -2.22
C VAL A 140 -11.49 2.90 -3.59
N THR A 141 -12.34 3.91 -3.68
CA THR A 141 -13.08 4.27 -4.91
C THR A 141 -13.03 5.75 -5.27
N GLY A 142 -12.77 6.62 -4.29
CA GLY A 142 -12.83 8.08 -4.47
C GLY A 142 -11.57 8.71 -5.05
N GLY A 143 -10.46 7.98 -5.04
CA GLY A 143 -9.18 8.44 -5.56
C GLY A 143 -8.86 7.95 -6.96
N VAL A 144 -7.57 7.73 -7.23
CA VAL A 144 -7.06 7.24 -8.51
C VAL A 144 -6.40 5.86 -8.33
N THR A 145 -6.28 5.12 -9.43
CA THR A 145 -5.46 3.91 -9.50
C THR A 145 -3.97 4.26 -9.52
N ALA A 146 -3.09 3.28 -9.46
CA ALA A 146 -1.64 3.48 -9.58
C ALA A 146 -1.22 4.13 -10.91
N THR A 147 -2.06 4.08 -11.94
CA THR A 147 -1.84 4.70 -13.26
C THR A 147 -2.61 6.01 -13.46
N GLY A 148 -3.11 6.61 -12.39
CA GLY A 148 -3.83 7.88 -12.42
C GLY A 148 -5.29 7.81 -12.90
N ALA A 149 -5.81 6.63 -13.27
CA ALA A 149 -7.23 6.49 -13.64
C ALA A 149 -8.14 6.59 -12.41
N ALA A 150 -9.32 7.22 -12.55
CA ALA A 150 -10.28 7.37 -11.46
C ALA A 150 -10.76 6.00 -10.92
N GLY A 151 -11.09 5.95 -9.62
CA GLY A 151 -11.68 4.78 -8.98
C GLY A 151 -10.67 3.87 -8.27
N GLY A 152 -9.64 4.44 -7.67
CA GLY A 152 -8.63 3.71 -6.91
C GLY A 152 -8.40 4.25 -5.50
N PRO A 153 -7.50 3.61 -4.72
CA PRO A 153 -7.23 3.97 -3.33
C PRO A 153 -6.20 5.09 -3.15
N PHE A 154 -5.59 5.58 -4.22
CA PHE A 154 -4.56 6.62 -4.14
C PHE A 154 -5.21 8.01 -4.25
N ASP A 155 -4.79 8.92 -3.40
CA ASP A 155 -5.23 10.33 -3.42
C ASP A 155 -4.73 11.06 -4.67
N VAL A 156 -3.52 10.73 -5.08
CA VAL A 156 -2.87 11.15 -6.33
C VAL A 156 -2.09 9.99 -6.92
N GLU A 157 -1.70 10.08 -8.17
CA GLU A 157 -0.83 9.09 -8.80
C GLU A 157 0.46 8.89 -7.97
N PRO A 158 0.86 7.64 -7.69
CA PRO A 158 2.12 7.37 -7.00
C PRO A 158 3.32 8.03 -7.69
N GLY A 159 4.26 8.49 -6.89
CA GLY A 159 5.50 9.07 -7.41
C GLY A 159 6.40 8.02 -8.04
N THR A 160 7.29 8.45 -8.92
CA THR A 160 8.27 7.59 -9.57
C THR A 160 9.33 7.06 -8.59
N ILE A 161 9.84 5.87 -8.86
CA ILE A 161 10.96 5.29 -8.11
C ILE A 161 12.23 6.12 -8.37
N SER A 162 12.95 6.39 -7.29
CA SER A 162 14.31 6.93 -7.37
C SER A 162 15.29 5.82 -7.03
N THR A 163 16.19 5.51 -7.96
CA THR A 163 17.26 4.53 -7.75
C THR A 163 18.60 5.22 -7.56
N SER A 164 19.47 4.63 -6.77
CA SER A 164 20.88 5.03 -6.71
C SER A 164 21.76 3.80 -6.84
N ALA A 165 22.63 3.83 -7.81
CA ALA A 165 23.57 2.75 -8.13
C ALA A 165 24.88 2.83 -7.32
N ASN A 166 24.91 3.59 -6.23
CA ASN A 166 26.16 3.83 -5.52
C ASN A 166 26.23 3.05 -4.21
N THR A 167 27.34 2.39 -3.95
CA THR A 167 27.58 1.47 -2.85
C THR A 167 27.61 2.10 -1.46
N ASP A 168 27.82 3.41 -1.37
CA ASP A 168 28.01 4.12 -0.11
C ASP A 168 27.07 5.32 0.02
N ILE A 169 25.77 5.14 -0.30
CA ILE A 169 24.81 6.23 -0.12
C ILE A 169 24.29 6.27 1.31
N SER A 170 24.52 7.38 1.95
CA SER A 170 23.87 7.73 3.20
C SER A 170 22.52 8.42 3.01
N THR A 171 22.16 8.77 1.79
CA THR A 171 20.96 9.55 1.48
C THR A 171 20.36 9.13 0.15
N VAL A 172 19.07 8.79 0.15
CA VAL A 172 18.23 8.62 -1.05
C VAL A 172 17.30 9.81 -1.12
N THR A 173 17.28 10.50 -2.24
CA THR A 173 16.36 11.63 -2.47
C THR A 173 15.25 11.18 -3.41
N VAL A 174 14.01 11.28 -2.97
CA VAL A 174 12.82 11.02 -3.77
C VAL A 174 12.10 12.33 -4.08
N THR A 175 11.45 12.40 -5.24
CA THR A 175 10.59 13.53 -5.56
C THR A 175 9.37 13.49 -4.65
N GLY A 176 9.08 14.62 -3.99
CA GLY A 176 7.91 14.75 -3.14
C GLY A 176 6.62 14.66 -3.96
N ILE A 177 5.57 14.09 -3.35
CA ILE A 177 4.21 14.14 -3.87
C ILE A 177 3.40 15.15 -3.07
N THR A 178 2.41 15.77 -3.71
CA THR A 178 1.47 16.67 -3.06
C THR A 178 0.11 16.00 -3.00
N THR A 179 -0.41 15.78 -1.80
CA THR A 179 -1.75 15.20 -1.60
C THR A 179 -2.84 16.17 -2.03
N ALA A 180 -3.92 15.68 -2.61
CA ALA A 180 -5.06 16.46 -3.09
C ALA A 180 -6.15 16.60 -2.02
N THR A 181 -6.28 15.62 -1.11
CA THR A 181 -7.32 15.61 -0.08
C THR A 181 -6.75 15.80 1.33
N PRO A 182 -7.49 16.44 2.25
CA PRO A 182 -7.14 16.45 3.67
C PRO A 182 -7.17 15.02 4.24
N ASN A 183 -6.26 14.72 5.16
CA ASN A 183 -6.11 13.42 5.81
C ASN A 183 -5.60 12.26 4.92
N ALA A 184 -5.05 12.54 3.75
CA ALA A 184 -4.31 11.55 3.00
C ALA A 184 -3.06 11.07 3.78
N ALA A 185 -2.75 9.79 3.69
CA ALA A 185 -1.51 9.24 4.24
C ALA A 185 -0.44 9.18 3.15
N VAL A 186 0.78 9.62 3.48
CA VAL A 186 1.93 9.47 2.60
C VAL A 186 2.71 8.24 3.05
N VAL A 187 2.92 7.30 2.13
CA VAL A 187 3.70 6.09 2.37
C VAL A 187 4.97 6.16 1.54
N MET A 188 6.11 6.06 2.20
CA MET A 188 7.43 5.93 1.55
C MET A 188 7.93 4.50 1.74
N LEU A 189 8.28 3.86 0.65
CA LEU A 189 8.80 2.50 0.61
C LEU A 189 10.27 2.56 0.17
N GLY A 190 11.14 1.90 0.92
CA GLY A 190 12.56 1.79 0.60
C GLY A 190 12.92 0.35 0.29
N LEU A 191 13.83 0.17 -0.66
CA LEU A 191 14.42 -1.09 -1.06
C LEU A 191 15.94 -0.94 -0.97
N LEU A 192 16.60 -1.86 -0.29
CA LEU A 192 18.05 -1.90 -0.19
C LEU A 192 18.54 -3.28 -0.63
N GLY A 193 19.32 -3.32 -1.69
CA GLY A 193 20.14 -4.48 -2.03
C GLY A 193 21.48 -4.39 -1.31
N ASN A 194 21.96 -5.51 -0.79
CA ASN A 194 23.30 -5.61 -0.20
C ASN A 194 24.11 -6.66 -0.97
N ASN A 195 25.37 -6.36 -1.20
CA ASN A 195 26.33 -7.33 -1.78
C ASN A 195 26.94 -8.21 -0.70
#